data_21edfbdd1782f4a16e56a3c6db9b5e6f
#
_entry.id   21edfbdd1782f4a16e56a3c6db9b5e6f
#
_cell.length_a   1.000
_cell.length_b   1.000
_cell.length_c   1.000
_cell.angle_alpha   90.00
_cell.angle_beta   90.00
_cell.angle_gamma   90.00
#
_symmetry.space_group_name_H-M   'P 1'
#
loop_
_entity.id
_entity.type
_entity.pdbx_description
1 polymer ?
#
loop_
_entity_poly.entity_id
_entity_poly.type
_entity_poly.pdbx_seq_one_letter_code
_entity_poly.pdbx_strand_id
1 'polypeptide(L)'
;MRWLLFSFCSVLFAQSPPIAGLDAVLDVEYSNIGQRVAMDIYRPADDAVHPAVLLVHGGGFRAGNRQSYTKLAIRLAQHGYVAATVSYRFAPQFPFPAAVHDVKAAVRFLRANAKQYHLDPDHIGAAGGSAGGHLVLFLGLTANVPEFEGTGPNREFSSRVQCVADYYGPSDFTQSYAKSVDAAQVLPLFLEGDLVHKRLAHIRASPLNWVTPDAAPILALHGTQDTYVAYEQSVWLLERLLGAGVTAELETIPGAGHGFKGADADRADTRAVAWLDRWLK
;
A
#
# COMPACT_ATOMS: atom_id res chain seq x y z
N MET A 1 -27.99 24.98 44.40
CA MET A 1 -27.78 25.12 42.95
C MET A 1 -26.28 25.06 42.69
N ARG A 2 -25.75 23.86 42.35
CA ARG A 2 -24.32 23.65 42.07
C ARG A 2 -24.13 23.61 40.56
N TRP A 3 -23.39 24.56 39.99
CA TRP A 3 -23.00 24.62 38.62
C TRP A 3 -21.82 23.67 38.38
N LEU A 4 -22.02 22.62 37.59
CA LEU A 4 -20.95 21.75 37.09
C LEU A 4 -20.31 22.44 35.87
N LEU A 5 -19.08 22.91 36.04
CA LEU A 5 -18.22 23.38 34.98
C LEU A 5 -17.68 22.14 34.21
N PHE A 6 -18.16 21.93 32.99
CA PHE A 6 -17.54 20.98 32.04
C PHE A 6 -16.27 21.64 31.47
N SER A 7 -15.13 21.14 31.91
CA SER A 7 -13.84 21.49 31.33
C SER A 7 -13.70 20.75 29.99
N PHE A 8 -13.78 21.49 28.87
CA PHE A 8 -13.39 21.00 27.55
C PHE A 8 -11.86 20.85 27.51
N CYS A 9 -11.36 19.62 27.63
CA CYS A 9 -9.95 19.34 27.41
C CYS A 9 -9.70 19.34 25.88
N SER A 10 -9.22 20.47 25.36
CA SER A 10 -8.75 20.58 23.97
C SER A 10 -7.48 19.76 23.83
N VAL A 11 -7.56 18.59 23.16
CA VAL A 11 -6.38 17.82 22.77
C VAL A 11 -5.66 18.62 21.68
N LEU A 12 -4.58 19.29 22.05
CA LEU A 12 -3.65 19.88 21.08
C LEU A 12 -2.95 18.73 20.33
N PHE A 13 -3.37 18.49 19.09
CA PHE A 13 -2.59 17.70 18.15
C PHE A 13 -1.29 18.46 17.86
N ALA A 14 -0.16 17.80 18.07
CA ALA A 14 1.14 18.32 17.68
C ALA A 14 1.15 18.44 16.14
N GLN A 15 0.99 19.65 15.63
CA GLN A 15 1.10 19.94 14.21
C GLN A 15 2.58 19.87 13.83
N SER A 16 2.92 19.04 12.85
CA SER A 16 4.22 19.11 12.18
C SER A 16 4.42 20.52 11.62
N PRO A 17 5.67 21.03 11.53
CA PRO A 17 5.90 22.35 10.96
C PRO A 17 5.28 22.41 9.54
N PRO A 18 4.62 23.54 9.20
CA PRO A 18 3.92 23.67 7.94
C PRO A 18 4.91 23.50 6.76
N ILE A 19 4.61 22.59 5.84
CA ILE A 19 5.33 22.47 4.58
C ILE A 19 4.69 23.47 3.62
N ALA A 20 5.48 24.38 3.08
CA ALA A 20 4.97 25.46 2.23
C ALA A 20 4.12 24.91 1.07
N GLY A 21 2.87 25.39 0.96
CA GLY A 21 1.93 24.99 -0.09
C GLY A 21 1.26 23.63 0.11
N LEU A 22 1.43 22.98 1.27
CA LEU A 22 0.78 21.71 1.59
C LEU A 22 0.03 21.77 2.92
N ASP A 23 -1.10 21.06 2.97
CA ASP A 23 -1.78 20.68 4.20
C ASP A 23 -1.40 19.26 4.59
N ALA A 24 -1.29 19.00 5.90
CA ALA A 24 -1.09 17.66 6.45
C ALA A 24 -2.10 17.39 7.58
N VAL A 25 -2.82 16.28 7.48
CA VAL A 25 -3.69 15.77 8.54
C VAL A 25 -3.12 14.43 9.01
N LEU A 26 -2.59 14.43 10.24
CA LEU A 26 -1.85 13.29 10.77
C LEU A 26 -2.71 12.45 11.70
N ASP A 27 -2.36 11.16 11.81
CA ASP A 27 -2.94 10.20 12.73
C ASP A 27 -4.47 10.02 12.58
N VAL A 28 -4.95 10.08 11.35
CA VAL A 28 -6.38 9.89 11.03
C VAL A 28 -6.73 8.41 11.15
N GLU A 29 -7.58 8.06 12.12
CA GLU A 29 -8.09 6.70 12.25
C GLU A 29 -8.98 6.34 11.06
N TYR A 30 -8.67 5.26 10.35
CA TYR A 30 -9.49 4.77 9.25
C TYR A 30 -10.17 3.42 9.55
N SER A 31 -9.69 2.69 10.56
CA SER A 31 -10.30 1.45 11.03
C SER A 31 -9.85 1.11 12.46
N ASN A 32 -10.70 0.37 13.19
CA ASN A 32 -10.43 -0.09 14.55
C ASN A 32 -10.97 -1.52 14.79
N ILE A 33 -10.60 -2.46 13.91
CA ILE A 33 -11.02 -3.85 14.02
C ILE A 33 -9.93 -4.67 14.69
N GLY A 34 -10.09 -4.89 15.98
CA GLY A 34 -9.11 -5.57 16.83
C GLY A 34 -7.87 -4.75 17.18
N GLN A 35 -7.56 -3.72 16.41
CA GLN A 35 -6.51 -2.74 16.65
C GLN A 35 -6.81 -1.46 15.89
N ARG A 36 -6.56 -0.30 16.52
CA ARG A 36 -6.60 1.00 15.84
C ARG A 36 -5.50 1.07 14.77
N VAL A 37 -5.90 1.40 13.55
CA VAL A 37 -4.99 1.69 12.43
C VAL A 37 -5.29 3.07 11.86
N ALA A 38 -4.24 3.79 11.47
CA ALA A 38 -4.33 5.19 11.08
C ALA A 38 -3.52 5.50 9.83
N MET A 39 -3.82 6.65 9.23
CA MET A 39 -3.10 7.21 8.09
C MET A 39 -2.68 8.66 8.37
N ASP A 40 -1.63 9.10 7.66
CA ASP A 40 -1.24 10.49 7.56
C ASP A 40 -1.53 10.96 6.12
N ILE A 41 -2.28 12.05 5.97
CA ILE A 41 -2.73 12.56 4.67
C ILE A 41 -2.01 13.88 4.38
N TYR A 42 -1.38 13.97 3.22
CA TYR A 42 -0.70 15.15 2.68
C TYR A 42 -1.38 15.57 1.39
N ARG A 43 -1.71 16.86 1.23
CA ARG A 43 -2.40 17.35 0.03
C ARG A 43 -1.94 18.78 -0.33
N PRO A 44 -2.15 19.25 -1.56
CA PRO A 44 -2.03 20.67 -1.88
C PRO A 44 -2.91 21.53 -0.95
N ALA A 45 -2.40 22.70 -0.54
CA ALA A 45 -3.14 23.64 0.31
C ALA A 45 -4.02 24.55 -0.55
N ASP A 46 -4.91 23.94 -1.34
CA ASP A 46 -5.88 24.61 -2.20
C ASP A 46 -7.26 23.90 -2.10
N ASP A 47 -8.26 24.45 -2.76
CA ASP A 47 -9.62 23.92 -2.78
C ASP A 47 -9.92 23.06 -4.02
N ALA A 48 -8.91 22.78 -4.87
CA ALA A 48 -9.09 21.92 -6.04
C ALA A 48 -9.23 20.45 -5.64
N VAL A 49 -9.90 19.68 -6.48
CA VAL A 49 -10.01 18.23 -6.33
C VAL A 49 -8.82 17.56 -7.03
N HIS A 50 -8.11 16.70 -6.31
CA HIS A 50 -6.89 16.05 -6.76
C HIS A 50 -7.04 14.52 -6.80
N PRO A 51 -6.36 13.81 -7.71
CA PRO A 51 -6.26 12.36 -7.62
C PRO A 51 -5.52 11.95 -6.35
N ALA A 52 -5.76 10.72 -5.88
CA ALA A 52 -5.17 10.24 -4.62
C ALA A 52 -4.24 9.05 -4.81
N VAL A 53 -3.27 8.90 -3.90
CA VAL A 53 -2.36 7.75 -3.84
C VAL A 53 -2.26 7.23 -2.42
N LEU A 54 -2.59 5.95 -2.23
CA LEU A 54 -2.34 5.22 -0.98
C LEU A 54 -0.91 4.68 -0.98
N LEU A 55 -0.12 5.02 0.06
CA LEU A 55 1.26 4.58 0.23
C LEU A 55 1.36 3.56 1.37
N VAL A 56 1.84 2.35 1.05
CA VAL A 56 1.89 1.22 1.98
C VAL A 56 3.34 0.81 2.26
N HIS A 57 3.74 0.88 3.53
CA HIS A 57 5.11 0.59 3.94
C HIS A 57 5.43 -0.92 3.95
N GLY A 58 6.72 -1.25 3.81
CA GLY A 58 7.26 -2.60 3.99
C GLY A 58 7.47 -2.97 5.45
N GLY A 59 8.24 -4.03 5.70
CA GLY A 59 8.59 -4.51 7.04
C GLY A 59 8.19 -5.95 7.32
N GLY A 60 8.11 -6.80 6.31
CA GLY A 60 7.84 -8.23 6.44
C GLY A 60 6.51 -8.54 7.14
N PHE A 61 5.50 -7.69 6.98
CA PHE A 61 4.17 -7.82 7.62
C PHE A 61 4.20 -7.80 9.15
N ARG A 62 5.33 -7.56 9.79
CA ARG A 62 5.54 -7.66 11.26
C ARG A 62 6.11 -6.40 11.89
N ALA A 63 6.53 -5.44 11.09
CA ALA A 63 7.16 -4.20 11.54
C ALA A 63 6.97 -3.08 10.50
N GLY A 64 7.47 -1.90 10.83
CA GLY A 64 7.41 -0.72 9.98
C GLY A 64 6.46 0.35 10.52
N ASN A 65 6.38 1.44 9.82
CA ASN A 65 5.47 2.53 10.16
C ASN A 65 5.15 3.36 8.92
N ARG A 66 4.02 4.07 8.94
CA ARG A 66 3.56 4.91 7.84
C ARG A 66 4.48 6.09 7.55
N GLN A 67 5.23 6.57 8.56
CA GLN A 67 6.14 7.71 8.41
C GLN A 67 7.33 7.41 7.49
N SER A 68 7.65 6.14 7.24
CA SER A 68 8.71 5.78 6.29
C SER A 68 8.44 6.25 4.85
N TYR A 69 7.17 6.52 4.52
CA TYR A 69 6.75 7.04 3.21
C TYR A 69 6.46 8.54 3.20
N THR A 70 6.70 9.26 4.31
CA THR A 70 6.43 10.71 4.38
C THR A 70 7.12 11.52 3.28
N LYS A 71 8.38 11.19 2.94
CA LYS A 71 9.13 11.89 1.88
C LYS A 71 8.44 11.74 0.51
N LEU A 72 8.02 10.53 0.17
CA LEU A 72 7.31 10.28 -1.09
C LEU A 72 5.91 10.90 -1.07
N ALA A 73 5.20 10.86 0.07
CA ALA A 73 3.89 11.49 0.22
C ALA A 73 3.96 13.01 -0.02
N ILE A 74 4.95 13.69 0.57
CA ILE A 74 5.19 15.11 0.35
C ILE A 74 5.49 15.40 -1.12
N ARG A 75 6.37 14.60 -1.75
CA ARG A 75 6.69 14.74 -3.19
C ARG A 75 5.45 14.60 -4.06
N LEU A 76 4.59 13.61 -3.79
CA LEU A 76 3.32 13.42 -4.51
C LEU A 76 2.35 14.59 -4.27
N ALA A 77 2.23 15.07 -3.03
CA ALA A 77 1.39 16.22 -2.73
C ALA A 77 1.88 17.50 -3.44
N GLN A 78 3.19 17.74 -3.49
CA GLN A 78 3.78 18.83 -4.30
C GLN A 78 3.54 18.66 -5.79
N HIS A 79 3.29 17.42 -6.24
CA HIS A 79 2.98 17.08 -7.62
C HIS A 79 1.45 17.05 -7.91
N GLY A 80 0.63 17.52 -6.97
CA GLY A 80 -0.82 17.67 -7.15
C GLY A 80 -1.63 16.40 -6.84
N TYR A 81 -1.17 15.58 -5.89
CA TYR A 81 -1.92 14.42 -5.37
C TYR A 81 -2.36 14.64 -3.93
N VAL A 82 -3.45 13.98 -3.53
CA VAL A 82 -3.69 13.66 -2.13
C VAL A 82 -2.97 12.35 -1.83
N ALA A 83 -1.89 12.40 -1.03
CA ALA A 83 -1.09 11.23 -0.69
C ALA A 83 -1.35 10.79 0.75
N ALA A 84 -1.77 9.54 0.95
CA ALA A 84 -2.05 8.97 2.26
C ALA A 84 -1.08 7.83 2.58
N THR A 85 -0.29 7.96 3.66
CA THR A 85 0.55 6.88 4.18
C THR A 85 -0.21 6.12 5.27
N VAL A 86 -0.18 4.78 5.25
CA VAL A 86 -1.01 3.97 6.15
C VAL A 86 -0.20 3.05 7.06
N SER A 87 -0.69 2.87 8.29
CA SER A 87 -0.35 1.73 9.13
C SER A 87 -1.34 0.59 8.87
N TYR A 88 -0.93 -0.64 9.10
CA TYR A 88 -1.78 -1.83 9.03
C TYR A 88 -1.42 -2.79 10.16
N ARG A 89 -2.30 -3.74 10.47
CA ARG A 89 -2.10 -4.73 11.55
C ARG A 89 -1.00 -5.72 11.18
N PHE A 90 -0.19 -6.10 12.18
CA PHE A 90 0.98 -6.95 12.01
C PHE A 90 0.78 -8.38 12.47
N ALA A 91 1.41 -9.30 11.74
CA ALA A 91 1.63 -10.66 12.17
C ALA A 91 2.69 -10.72 13.30
N PRO A 92 2.68 -11.73 14.16
CA PRO A 92 1.75 -12.88 14.16
C PRO A 92 0.41 -12.60 14.84
N GLN A 93 0.22 -11.44 15.47
CA GLN A 93 -1.03 -11.13 16.19
C GLN A 93 -2.23 -11.06 15.22
N PHE A 94 -1.99 -10.57 14.01
CA PHE A 94 -2.98 -10.46 12.95
C PHE A 94 -2.42 -11.08 11.66
N PRO A 95 -2.57 -12.41 11.48
CA PRO A 95 -2.07 -13.10 10.29
C PRO A 95 -2.84 -12.70 9.03
N PHE A 96 -2.40 -13.19 7.88
CA PHE A 96 -3.13 -13.05 6.61
C PHE A 96 -4.58 -13.56 6.75
N PRO A 97 -5.59 -12.82 6.25
CA PRO A 97 -5.50 -11.63 5.39
C PRO A 97 -5.67 -10.27 6.10
N ALA A 98 -5.42 -10.15 7.42
CA ALA A 98 -5.74 -8.95 8.18
C ALA A 98 -5.16 -7.64 7.58
N ALA A 99 -3.88 -7.64 7.18
CA ALA A 99 -3.26 -6.46 6.55
C ALA A 99 -3.88 -6.12 5.19
N VAL A 100 -4.34 -7.11 4.42
CA VAL A 100 -5.08 -6.89 3.15
C VAL A 100 -6.42 -6.20 3.44
N HIS A 101 -7.16 -6.67 4.46
CA HIS A 101 -8.41 -6.03 4.89
C HIS A 101 -8.19 -4.56 5.28
N ASP A 102 -7.06 -4.25 5.95
CA ASP A 102 -6.76 -2.91 6.40
C ASP A 102 -6.48 -1.96 5.23
N VAL A 103 -5.62 -2.34 4.27
CA VAL A 103 -5.33 -1.47 3.12
C VAL A 103 -6.56 -1.28 2.22
N LYS A 104 -7.44 -2.28 2.12
CA LYS A 104 -8.73 -2.13 1.44
C LYS A 104 -9.67 -1.17 2.20
N ALA A 105 -9.73 -1.27 3.52
CA ALA A 105 -10.48 -0.32 4.34
C ALA A 105 -9.92 1.10 4.22
N ALA A 106 -8.59 1.27 4.08
CA ALA A 106 -7.97 2.58 3.86
C ALA A 106 -8.41 3.22 2.53
N VAL A 107 -8.46 2.45 1.42
CA VAL A 107 -9.00 2.94 0.14
C VAL A 107 -10.47 3.34 0.27
N ARG A 108 -11.29 2.53 0.94
CA ARG A 108 -12.71 2.85 1.18
C ARG A 108 -12.86 4.10 2.03
N PHE A 109 -12.03 4.27 3.05
CA PHE A 109 -12.02 5.48 3.89
C PHE A 109 -11.71 6.74 3.07
N LEU A 110 -10.69 6.72 2.23
CA LEU A 110 -10.36 7.84 1.34
C LEU A 110 -11.56 8.17 0.45
N ARG A 111 -12.15 7.17 -0.19
CA ARG A 111 -13.31 7.35 -1.08
C ARG A 111 -14.54 7.89 -0.35
N ALA A 112 -14.83 7.41 0.85
CA ALA A 112 -15.94 7.88 1.69
C ALA A 112 -15.77 9.33 2.15
N ASN A 113 -14.53 9.77 2.34
CA ASN A 113 -14.19 11.10 2.82
C ASN A 113 -13.60 12.01 1.72
N ALA A 114 -13.89 11.70 0.45
CA ALA A 114 -13.33 12.39 -0.71
C ALA A 114 -13.52 13.92 -0.64
N LYS A 115 -14.71 14.38 -0.29
CA LYS A 115 -15.02 15.82 -0.15
C LYS A 115 -14.18 16.48 0.96
N GLN A 116 -13.99 15.81 2.10
CA GLN A 116 -13.25 16.34 3.24
C GLN A 116 -11.77 16.57 2.92
N TYR A 117 -11.18 15.68 2.11
CA TYR A 117 -9.76 15.73 1.77
C TYR A 117 -9.48 16.28 0.38
N HIS A 118 -10.51 16.79 -0.32
CA HIS A 118 -10.43 17.34 -1.68
C HIS A 118 -9.81 16.33 -2.66
N LEU A 119 -10.17 15.04 -2.55
CA LEU A 119 -9.70 14.00 -3.45
C LEU A 119 -10.78 13.56 -4.44
N ASP A 120 -10.33 13.11 -5.62
CA ASP A 120 -11.20 12.49 -6.61
C ASP A 120 -11.43 11.00 -6.24
N PRO A 121 -12.66 10.58 -5.89
CA PRO A 121 -12.95 9.21 -5.48
C PRO A 121 -12.79 8.19 -6.61
N ASP A 122 -12.78 8.62 -7.86
CA ASP A 122 -12.66 7.76 -9.04
C ASP A 122 -11.21 7.61 -9.51
N HIS A 123 -10.29 8.44 -9.02
CA HIS A 123 -8.88 8.43 -9.38
C HIS A 123 -7.98 8.19 -8.14
N ILE A 124 -8.02 6.94 -7.63
CA ILE A 124 -7.19 6.49 -6.49
C ILE A 124 -6.22 5.41 -6.96
N GLY A 125 -4.91 5.69 -6.88
CA GLY A 125 -3.86 4.71 -7.09
C GLY A 125 -3.24 4.21 -5.79
N ALA A 126 -2.36 3.21 -5.89
CA ALA A 126 -1.62 2.71 -4.74
C ALA A 126 -0.15 2.47 -5.08
N ALA A 127 0.74 2.73 -4.10
CA ALA A 127 2.15 2.40 -4.20
C ALA A 127 2.69 1.84 -2.87
N GLY A 128 3.64 0.92 -2.95
CA GLY A 128 4.21 0.31 -1.75
C GLY A 128 5.42 -0.55 -2.03
N GLY A 129 6.24 -0.82 -0.99
CA GLY A 129 7.46 -1.57 -1.15
C GLY A 129 7.53 -2.83 -0.28
N SER A 130 8.15 -3.91 -0.78
CA SER A 130 8.32 -5.14 -0.04
C SER A 130 6.96 -5.73 0.40
N ALA A 131 6.75 -5.95 1.69
CA ALA A 131 5.44 -6.33 2.21
C ALA A 131 4.33 -5.34 1.82
N GLY A 132 4.63 -4.03 1.74
CA GLY A 132 3.69 -3.02 1.22
C GLY A 132 3.43 -3.17 -0.28
N GLY A 133 4.45 -3.57 -1.05
CA GLY A 133 4.31 -3.93 -2.47
C GLY A 133 3.33 -5.07 -2.66
N HIS A 134 3.48 -6.16 -1.91
CA HIS A 134 2.52 -7.26 -1.87
C HIS A 134 1.09 -6.78 -1.55
N LEU A 135 0.93 -5.89 -0.56
CA LEU A 135 -0.40 -5.39 -0.17
C LEU A 135 -1.04 -4.52 -1.27
N VAL A 136 -0.27 -3.69 -1.97
CA VAL A 136 -0.81 -2.90 -3.08
C VAL A 136 -1.09 -3.76 -4.32
N LEU A 137 -0.36 -4.87 -4.52
CA LEU A 137 -0.72 -5.88 -5.52
C LEU A 137 -2.09 -6.48 -5.20
N PHE A 138 -2.40 -6.82 -3.94
CA PHE A 138 -3.74 -7.26 -3.55
C PHE A 138 -4.82 -6.21 -3.85
N LEU A 139 -4.55 -4.92 -3.65
CA LEU A 139 -5.49 -3.86 -4.04
C LEU A 139 -5.78 -3.86 -5.55
N GLY A 140 -4.74 -3.99 -6.37
CA GLY A 140 -4.87 -3.99 -7.83
C GLY A 140 -5.51 -5.23 -8.42
N LEU A 141 -5.37 -6.39 -7.75
CA LEU A 141 -5.73 -7.70 -8.31
C LEU A 141 -7.05 -8.27 -7.75
N THR A 142 -7.52 -7.79 -6.61
CA THR A 142 -8.63 -8.44 -5.88
C THR A 142 -9.82 -7.52 -5.59
N ALA A 143 -10.08 -6.53 -6.46
CA ALA A 143 -11.17 -5.57 -6.28
C ALA A 143 -12.57 -6.23 -6.15
N ASN A 144 -12.76 -7.39 -6.76
CA ASN A 144 -14.03 -8.11 -6.79
C ASN A 144 -13.99 -9.42 -6.00
N VAL A 145 -13.05 -9.59 -5.06
CA VAL A 145 -12.91 -10.81 -4.26
C VAL A 145 -13.44 -10.57 -2.84
N PRO A 146 -14.66 -11.01 -2.51
CA PRO A 146 -15.33 -10.69 -1.25
C PRO A 146 -14.54 -11.10 0.00
N GLU A 147 -13.79 -12.20 -0.06
CA GLU A 147 -12.99 -12.71 1.05
C GLU A 147 -11.94 -11.71 1.51
N PHE A 148 -11.42 -10.84 0.62
CA PHE A 148 -10.40 -9.84 0.94
C PHE A 148 -10.97 -8.47 1.32
N GLU A 149 -12.29 -8.27 1.25
CA GLU A 149 -12.89 -7.00 1.65
C GLU A 149 -12.92 -6.79 3.17
N GLY A 150 -12.90 -7.87 3.94
CA GLY A 150 -12.95 -7.80 5.40
C GLY A 150 -14.28 -7.26 5.93
N THR A 151 -14.29 -6.96 7.23
CA THR A 151 -15.46 -6.45 7.97
C THR A 151 -15.31 -4.99 8.39
N GLY A 152 -14.32 -4.28 7.84
CA GLY A 152 -14.00 -2.88 8.15
C GLY A 152 -15.10 -1.89 7.80
N PRO A 153 -14.93 -0.61 8.17
CA PRO A 153 -15.91 0.44 7.89
C PRO A 153 -16.02 0.76 6.38
N ASN A 154 -17.05 1.54 6.02
CA ASN A 154 -17.28 2.09 4.67
C ASN A 154 -17.42 1.01 3.58
N ARG A 155 -18.08 -0.13 3.90
CA ARG A 155 -18.22 -1.27 2.98
C ARG A 155 -19.10 -0.98 1.77
N GLU A 156 -19.89 0.06 1.82
CA GLU A 156 -20.69 0.59 0.70
C GLU A 156 -19.83 1.24 -0.39
N PHE A 157 -18.57 1.59 -0.08
CA PHE A 157 -17.60 2.12 -1.05
C PHE A 157 -16.70 1.03 -1.60
N SER A 158 -16.26 1.18 -2.84
CA SER A 158 -15.33 0.26 -3.50
C SER A 158 -13.91 0.39 -2.92
N SER A 159 -13.20 -0.73 -2.78
CA SER A 159 -11.77 -0.78 -2.47
C SER A 159 -10.88 -0.78 -3.73
N ARG A 160 -11.47 -0.67 -4.94
CA ARG A 160 -10.74 -0.70 -6.21
C ARG A 160 -9.79 0.49 -6.33
N VAL A 161 -8.58 0.22 -6.86
CA VAL A 161 -7.62 1.25 -7.27
C VAL A 161 -7.47 1.24 -8.80
N GLN A 162 -7.14 2.39 -9.38
CA GLN A 162 -7.03 2.58 -10.83
C GLN A 162 -5.67 2.17 -11.38
N CYS A 163 -4.62 2.18 -10.55
CA CYS A 163 -3.29 1.66 -10.91
C CYS A 163 -2.46 1.35 -9.66
N VAL A 164 -1.40 0.58 -9.86
CA VAL A 164 -0.45 0.18 -8.81
C VAL A 164 0.98 0.45 -9.26
N ALA A 165 1.80 0.99 -8.34
CA ALA A 165 3.26 0.99 -8.44
C ALA A 165 3.84 0.10 -7.33
N ASP A 166 4.28 -1.09 -7.70
CA ASP A 166 4.85 -2.10 -6.82
C ASP A 166 6.38 -2.00 -6.78
N TYR A 167 6.93 -1.65 -5.63
CA TYR A 167 8.36 -1.65 -5.38
C TYR A 167 8.76 -3.00 -4.77
N TYR A 168 9.34 -3.87 -5.57
CA TYR A 168 9.91 -5.16 -5.16
C TYR A 168 9.00 -5.98 -4.21
N GLY A 169 7.70 -6.01 -4.45
CA GLY A 169 6.75 -6.81 -3.68
C GLY A 169 6.82 -8.30 -4.05
N PRO A 170 6.71 -9.21 -3.08
CA PRO A 170 6.63 -10.65 -3.41
C PRO A 170 5.27 -10.97 -4.04
N SER A 171 5.30 -11.69 -5.16
CA SER A 171 4.12 -12.09 -5.93
C SER A 171 3.72 -13.56 -5.77
N ASP A 172 4.69 -14.44 -5.43
CA ASP A 172 4.47 -15.88 -5.22
C ASP A 172 5.22 -16.40 -3.99
N PHE A 173 4.50 -16.63 -2.90
CA PHE A 173 5.08 -17.14 -1.67
C PHE A 173 5.45 -18.64 -1.73
N THR A 174 4.96 -19.39 -2.71
CA THR A 174 5.35 -20.79 -2.87
C THR A 174 6.80 -20.92 -3.38
N GLN A 175 7.36 -19.87 -4.01
CA GLN A 175 8.71 -19.82 -4.56
C GLN A 175 9.69 -19.01 -3.68
N SER A 176 9.20 -18.32 -2.64
CA SER A 176 10.05 -17.40 -1.85
C SER A 176 11.11 -18.12 -1.02
N TYR A 177 10.81 -19.28 -0.45
CA TYR A 177 11.73 -19.99 0.47
C TYR A 177 13.08 -20.35 -0.13
N ALA A 178 13.14 -20.64 -1.42
CA ALA A 178 14.37 -21.05 -2.08
C ALA A 178 15.33 -19.89 -2.40
N LYS A 179 14.83 -18.65 -2.40
CA LYS A 179 15.55 -17.49 -2.94
C LYS A 179 15.64 -16.29 -1.96
N SER A 180 14.82 -16.25 -0.91
CA SER A 180 14.79 -15.16 0.05
C SER A 180 15.61 -15.49 1.29
N VAL A 181 16.39 -14.52 1.78
CA VAL A 181 17.22 -14.68 2.98
C VAL A 181 16.40 -14.72 4.28
N ASP A 182 15.14 -14.28 4.29
CA ASP A 182 14.30 -14.20 5.48
C ASP A 182 12.90 -14.82 5.36
N ALA A 183 12.51 -15.35 4.19
CA ALA A 183 11.19 -15.94 3.99
C ALA A 183 10.84 -17.01 5.02
N ALA A 184 11.81 -17.86 5.41
CA ALA A 184 11.61 -18.90 6.43
C ALA A 184 11.31 -18.33 7.84
N GLN A 185 11.65 -17.07 8.10
CA GLN A 185 11.35 -16.38 9.37
C GLN A 185 10.08 -15.55 9.30
N VAL A 186 9.77 -14.99 8.15
CA VAL A 186 8.67 -14.03 7.96
C VAL A 186 7.36 -14.74 7.63
N LEU A 187 7.39 -15.63 6.63
CA LEU A 187 6.15 -16.22 6.11
C LEU A 187 5.40 -17.11 7.11
N PRO A 188 6.07 -17.92 7.96
CA PRO A 188 5.33 -18.68 8.97
C PRO A 188 4.58 -17.82 9.99
N LEU A 189 5.07 -16.62 10.29
CA LEU A 189 4.37 -15.68 11.18
C LEU A 189 3.15 -15.06 10.49
N PHE A 190 3.28 -14.75 9.20
CA PHE A 190 2.22 -14.12 8.41
C PHE A 190 1.13 -15.12 7.99
N LEU A 191 1.50 -16.38 7.71
CA LEU A 191 0.61 -17.41 7.14
C LEU A 191 0.26 -18.54 8.15
N GLU A 192 0.63 -18.39 9.43
CA GLU A 192 0.40 -19.35 10.52
C GLU A 192 1.03 -20.73 10.29
N GLY A 193 2.19 -20.74 9.59
CA GLY A 193 2.98 -21.94 9.35
C GLY A 193 3.75 -21.87 8.03
N ASP A 194 4.65 -22.82 7.85
CA ASP A 194 5.51 -22.92 6.68
C ASP A 194 4.79 -23.49 5.43
N LEU A 195 5.51 -23.54 4.31
CA LEU A 195 4.96 -23.98 3.04
C LEU A 195 4.51 -25.46 3.06
N VAL A 196 5.15 -26.31 3.87
CA VAL A 196 4.81 -27.72 3.96
C VAL A 196 3.45 -27.91 4.66
N HIS A 197 3.26 -27.21 5.79
CA HIS A 197 2.09 -27.35 6.65
C HIS A 197 0.91 -26.45 6.24
N LYS A 198 1.17 -25.30 5.59
CA LYS A 198 0.17 -24.28 5.21
C LYS A 198 0.21 -23.92 3.71
N ARG A 199 0.42 -24.92 2.85
CA ARG A 199 0.55 -24.70 1.39
C ARG A 199 -0.61 -23.89 0.79
N LEU A 200 -1.85 -24.18 1.18
CA LEU A 200 -3.01 -23.44 0.68
C LEU A 200 -2.98 -21.95 1.09
N ALA A 201 -2.56 -21.63 2.31
CA ALA A 201 -2.40 -20.25 2.76
C ALA A 201 -1.35 -19.51 1.91
N HIS A 202 -0.21 -20.15 1.59
CA HIS A 202 0.81 -19.58 0.70
C HIS A 202 0.27 -19.31 -0.69
N ILE A 203 -0.49 -20.24 -1.28
CA ILE A 203 -1.12 -20.07 -2.60
C ILE A 203 -2.11 -18.91 -2.57
N ARG A 204 -2.98 -18.85 -1.54
CA ARG A 204 -4.00 -17.79 -1.42
C ARG A 204 -3.39 -16.41 -1.14
N ALA A 205 -2.28 -16.37 -0.40
CA ALA A 205 -1.55 -15.13 -0.12
C ALA A 205 -0.59 -14.71 -1.25
N SER A 206 -0.51 -15.44 -2.34
CA SER A 206 0.32 -15.09 -3.50
C SER A 206 -0.48 -14.25 -4.50
N PRO A 207 -0.18 -12.94 -4.67
CA PRO A 207 -0.89 -12.05 -5.60
C PRO A 207 -0.98 -12.59 -7.02
N LEU A 208 0.04 -13.27 -7.50
CA LEU A 208 0.13 -13.85 -8.84
C LEU A 208 -1.05 -14.79 -9.17
N ASN A 209 -1.63 -15.46 -8.16
CA ASN A 209 -2.78 -16.36 -8.33
C ASN A 209 -4.13 -15.63 -8.49
N TRP A 210 -4.16 -14.31 -8.27
CA TRP A 210 -5.36 -13.48 -8.36
C TRP A 210 -5.40 -12.61 -9.63
N VAL A 211 -4.44 -12.79 -10.53
CA VAL A 211 -4.42 -12.06 -11.81
C VAL A 211 -5.59 -12.50 -12.68
N THR A 212 -6.43 -11.53 -13.04
CA THR A 212 -7.56 -11.65 -13.97
C THR A 212 -7.52 -10.50 -14.97
N PRO A 213 -8.25 -10.57 -16.10
CA PRO A 213 -8.34 -9.46 -17.05
C PRO A 213 -8.84 -8.13 -16.45
N ASP A 214 -9.56 -8.18 -15.30
CA ASP A 214 -10.10 -7.00 -14.61
C ASP A 214 -9.09 -6.34 -13.67
N ALA A 215 -7.86 -6.84 -13.58
CA ALA A 215 -6.81 -6.28 -12.73
C ALA A 215 -6.47 -4.84 -13.13
N ALA A 216 -6.13 -4.02 -12.13
CA ALA A 216 -5.63 -2.68 -12.39
C ALA A 216 -4.29 -2.73 -13.14
N PRO A 217 -3.94 -1.71 -13.95
CA PRO A 217 -2.58 -1.57 -14.50
C PRO A 217 -1.51 -1.55 -13.42
N ILE A 218 -0.41 -2.31 -13.62
CA ILE A 218 0.65 -2.49 -12.63
C ILE A 218 2.01 -2.14 -13.21
N LEU A 219 2.75 -1.25 -12.52
CA LEU A 219 4.18 -1.05 -12.69
C LEU A 219 4.90 -1.77 -11.56
N ALA A 220 5.77 -2.73 -11.89
CA ALA A 220 6.73 -3.30 -10.96
C ALA A 220 8.10 -2.58 -11.10
N LEU A 221 8.75 -2.28 -9.96
CA LEU A 221 10.08 -1.67 -9.91
C LEU A 221 10.98 -2.59 -9.08
N HIS A 222 12.03 -3.19 -9.66
CA HIS A 222 12.78 -4.22 -8.98
C HIS A 222 14.29 -4.16 -9.28
N GLY A 223 15.10 -4.38 -8.25
CA GLY A 223 16.55 -4.46 -8.35
C GLY A 223 17.03 -5.89 -8.66
N THR A 224 18.02 -6.04 -9.54
CA THR A 224 18.49 -7.36 -9.98
C THR A 224 19.34 -8.10 -8.93
N GLN A 225 19.75 -7.44 -7.83
CA GLN A 225 20.52 -8.02 -6.72
C GLN A 225 19.71 -8.08 -5.41
N ASP A 226 18.38 -8.12 -5.53
CA ASP A 226 17.51 -8.25 -4.36
C ASP A 226 17.59 -9.67 -3.77
N THR A 227 18.00 -9.76 -2.51
CA THR A 227 18.16 -11.02 -1.77
C THR A 227 17.00 -11.32 -0.82
N TYR A 228 16.12 -10.36 -0.57
CA TYR A 228 14.90 -10.54 0.25
C TYR A 228 13.71 -10.98 -0.58
N VAL A 229 13.51 -10.31 -1.72
CA VAL A 229 12.49 -10.67 -2.71
C VAL A 229 13.20 -10.87 -4.04
N ALA A 230 13.27 -12.10 -4.52
CA ALA A 230 13.97 -12.40 -5.76
C ALA A 230 13.38 -11.62 -6.93
N TYR A 231 14.25 -11.08 -7.79
CA TYR A 231 13.86 -10.29 -8.98
C TYR A 231 12.86 -11.03 -9.88
N GLU A 232 12.95 -12.35 -9.96
CA GLU A 232 12.05 -13.21 -10.72
C GLU A 232 10.58 -13.11 -10.27
N GLN A 233 10.32 -12.69 -9.04
CA GLN A 233 8.95 -12.46 -8.55
C GLN A 233 8.22 -11.40 -9.39
N SER A 234 8.91 -10.31 -9.78
CA SER A 234 8.37 -9.30 -10.67
C SER A 234 8.31 -9.76 -12.13
N VAL A 235 9.26 -10.59 -12.57
CA VAL A 235 9.24 -11.17 -13.93
C VAL A 235 8.02 -12.08 -14.10
N TRP A 236 7.79 -13.00 -13.16
CA TRP A 236 6.62 -13.91 -13.21
C TRP A 236 5.30 -13.15 -13.13
N LEU A 237 5.25 -12.11 -12.30
CA LEU A 237 4.06 -11.26 -12.20
C LEU A 237 3.78 -10.56 -13.54
N LEU A 238 4.81 -9.95 -14.16
CA LEU A 238 4.70 -9.29 -15.46
C LEU A 238 4.17 -10.26 -16.54
N GLU A 239 4.78 -11.43 -16.66
CA GLU A 239 4.36 -12.46 -17.62
C GLU A 239 2.90 -12.85 -17.43
N ARG A 240 2.50 -13.04 -16.16
CA ARG A 240 1.12 -13.41 -15.82
C ARG A 240 0.12 -12.32 -16.14
N LEU A 241 0.45 -11.06 -15.86
CA LEU A 241 -0.40 -9.88 -16.15
C LEU A 241 -0.56 -9.72 -17.68
N LEU A 242 0.53 -9.74 -18.43
CA LEU A 242 0.50 -9.62 -19.89
C LEU A 242 -0.26 -10.78 -20.54
N GLY A 243 -0.08 -12.01 -20.03
CA GLY A 243 -0.84 -13.19 -20.48
C GLY A 243 -2.34 -13.09 -20.21
N ALA A 244 -2.76 -12.30 -19.23
CA ALA A 244 -4.17 -12.00 -18.94
C ALA A 244 -4.70 -10.77 -19.69
N GLY A 245 -3.87 -10.10 -20.53
CA GLY A 245 -4.26 -8.88 -21.25
C GLY A 245 -4.24 -7.62 -20.40
N VAL A 246 -3.63 -7.67 -19.21
CA VAL A 246 -3.52 -6.50 -18.31
C VAL A 246 -2.31 -5.64 -18.71
N THR A 247 -2.48 -4.31 -18.71
CA THR A 247 -1.35 -3.40 -18.92
C THR A 247 -0.39 -3.47 -17.75
N ALA A 248 0.84 -3.90 -18.01
CA ALA A 248 1.88 -4.02 -17.00
C ALA A 248 3.25 -3.66 -17.56
N GLU A 249 4.10 -3.09 -16.69
CA GLU A 249 5.50 -2.74 -17.02
C GLU A 249 6.42 -3.16 -15.87
N LEU A 250 7.67 -3.48 -16.20
CA LEU A 250 8.73 -3.77 -15.23
C LEU A 250 9.90 -2.80 -15.43
N GLU A 251 10.13 -1.94 -14.45
CA GLU A 251 11.33 -1.10 -14.37
C GLU A 251 12.42 -1.90 -13.64
N THR A 252 13.38 -2.38 -14.39
CA THR A 252 14.55 -3.07 -13.85
C THR A 252 15.62 -2.08 -13.44
N ILE A 253 16.12 -2.21 -12.20
CA ILE A 253 17.23 -1.38 -11.69
C ILE A 253 18.46 -2.27 -11.53
N PRO A 254 19.39 -2.26 -12.50
CA PRO A 254 20.55 -3.15 -12.50
C PRO A 254 21.46 -2.91 -11.31
N GLY A 255 21.85 -3.98 -10.60
CA GLY A 255 22.74 -3.92 -9.44
C GLY A 255 22.12 -3.46 -8.14
N ALA A 256 20.86 -2.96 -8.15
CA ALA A 256 20.17 -2.56 -6.93
C ALA A 256 19.72 -3.78 -6.12
N GLY A 257 19.82 -3.66 -4.79
CA GLY A 257 19.30 -4.63 -3.83
C GLY A 257 17.90 -4.24 -3.32
N HIS A 258 17.48 -4.88 -2.22
CA HIS A 258 16.20 -4.60 -1.57
C HIS A 258 16.20 -3.23 -0.88
N GLY A 259 15.18 -2.40 -1.17
CA GLY A 259 15.08 -1.04 -0.61
C GLY A 259 16.00 -0.05 -1.30
N PHE A 260 15.53 0.58 -2.36
CA PHE A 260 16.31 1.53 -3.16
C PHE A 260 16.82 2.72 -2.35
N LYS A 261 18.04 3.20 -2.68
CA LYS A 261 18.69 4.35 -2.04
C LYS A 261 19.32 5.27 -3.09
N GLY A 262 19.49 6.54 -2.74
CA GLY A 262 20.16 7.52 -3.60
C GLY A 262 19.54 7.57 -4.99
N ALA A 263 20.37 7.52 -6.03
CA ALA A 263 19.94 7.63 -7.42
C ALA A 263 18.94 6.54 -7.84
N ASP A 264 19.03 5.31 -7.30
CA ASP A 264 18.09 4.24 -7.61
C ASP A 264 16.70 4.54 -7.05
N ALA A 265 16.62 5.11 -5.84
CA ALA A 265 15.35 5.56 -5.26
C ALA A 265 14.75 6.72 -6.07
N ASP A 266 15.55 7.71 -6.45
CA ASP A 266 15.09 8.85 -7.25
C ASP A 266 14.60 8.40 -8.64
N ARG A 267 15.27 7.42 -9.27
CA ARG A 267 14.84 6.80 -10.53
C ARG A 267 13.51 6.07 -10.36
N ALA A 268 13.40 5.21 -9.34
CA ALA A 268 12.19 4.44 -9.05
C ALA A 268 11.00 5.37 -8.76
N ASP A 269 11.18 6.37 -7.90
CA ASP A 269 10.13 7.34 -7.56
C ASP A 269 9.70 8.16 -8.78
N THR A 270 10.64 8.58 -9.62
CA THR A 270 10.31 9.33 -10.86
C THR A 270 9.50 8.47 -11.81
N ARG A 271 9.86 7.19 -11.94
CA ARG A 271 9.14 6.24 -12.80
C ARG A 271 7.74 5.94 -12.27
N ALA A 272 7.62 5.78 -10.94
CA ALA A 272 6.33 5.58 -10.28
C ALA A 272 5.41 6.80 -10.43
N VAL A 273 5.91 8.03 -10.25
CA VAL A 273 5.13 9.26 -10.48
C VAL A 273 4.63 9.33 -11.92
N ALA A 274 5.48 9.06 -12.91
CA ALA A 274 5.07 9.05 -14.32
C ALA A 274 3.99 7.99 -14.62
N TRP A 275 4.05 6.83 -13.95
CA TRP A 275 3.02 5.80 -14.05
C TRP A 275 1.70 6.26 -13.45
N LEU A 276 1.73 6.85 -12.25
CA LEU A 276 0.55 7.39 -11.58
C LEU A 276 -0.09 8.50 -12.42
N ASP A 277 0.71 9.42 -12.99
CA ASP A 277 0.20 10.50 -13.86
C ASP A 277 -0.56 9.95 -15.07
N ARG A 278 -0.05 8.88 -15.70
CA ARG A 278 -0.67 8.26 -16.87
C ARG A 278 -2.08 7.72 -16.58
N TRP A 279 -2.35 7.26 -15.36
CA TRP A 279 -3.58 6.55 -15.01
C TRP A 279 -4.53 7.36 -14.13
N LEU A 280 -4.05 8.44 -13.51
CA LEU A 280 -4.85 9.20 -12.55
C LEU A 280 -5.08 10.65 -12.96
N LYS A 281 -4.32 11.16 -13.94
CA LYS A 281 -4.47 12.50 -14.52
C LYS A 281 -4.86 12.41 -15.99
#